data_28c3f29fceb26ea79182a1e00e708d25
#
_entry.id   28c3f29fceb26ea79182a1e00e708d25
#
_cell.length_a   1.000
_cell.length_b   1.000
_cell.length_c   1.000
_cell.angle_alpha   90.00
_cell.angle_beta   90.00
_cell.angle_gamma   90.00
#
_symmetry.space_group_name_H-M   'P 1'
#
loop_
_entity.id
_entity.type
_entity.pdbx_description
1 polymer ?
#
loop_
_entity_poly.entity_id
_entity_poly.type
_entity_poly.pdbx_seq_one_letter_code
_entity_poly.pdbx_strand_id
1 'polypeptide(L)'
;MRFEKAAESWFGKATADWKESTLAKYRALLRKRLLPAFGGMEAEGIGTGDVRDFAERELSGFSISARRFALSTLSQILQFSLPAELFRALEFPKGGKVRKGKADSLLPGELAALIRALEGNKNPKRENTAHVLLLIAFTGMRLGEACALRLSDFDFVRNTVRIHATLERLPVENGGTAGGAKRKARTALRLLPAKTASGEREIPIPEKLLARLKEMAAENPPEAPLTTRDPRTLQNHFKKFLKAAGISKDAHIHTLRHTFATHSLSAGADLKTLSATLGHASTHTTLDLYVHPTFESKRRLQEAFRLFIAHPEKWGRQGDDADWGEGFGKGRPFG
;
A
#
# COMPACT_ATOMS: atom_id res chain seq x y z
N MET A 1 -23.59 -26.53 -17.52
CA MET A 1 -22.14 -26.35 -17.88
C MET A 1 -21.27 -26.59 -16.66
N ARG A 2 -20.19 -27.42 -16.75
CA ARG A 2 -19.30 -27.66 -15.61
C ARG A 2 -18.63 -26.37 -15.12
N PHE A 3 -18.54 -26.24 -13.81
CA PHE A 3 -17.94 -25.07 -13.16
C PHE A 3 -16.50 -24.78 -13.63
N GLU A 4 -15.69 -25.81 -13.90
CA GLU A 4 -14.34 -25.66 -14.43
C GLU A 4 -14.34 -24.87 -15.75
N LYS A 5 -15.21 -25.24 -16.71
CA LYS A 5 -15.37 -24.54 -18.00
C LYS A 5 -15.91 -23.13 -17.81
N ALA A 6 -16.85 -22.96 -16.86
CA ALA A 6 -17.38 -21.64 -16.51
C ALA A 6 -16.29 -20.72 -15.97
N ALA A 7 -15.43 -21.23 -15.07
CA ALA A 7 -14.31 -20.50 -14.47
C ALA A 7 -13.25 -20.12 -15.52
N GLU A 8 -12.91 -21.03 -16.43
CA GLU A 8 -11.98 -20.75 -17.54
C GLU A 8 -12.53 -19.66 -18.49
N SER A 9 -13.79 -19.77 -18.89
CA SER A 9 -14.44 -18.79 -19.75
C SER A 9 -14.55 -17.41 -19.09
N TRP A 10 -14.94 -17.38 -17.81
CA TRP A 10 -14.96 -16.15 -17.01
C TRP A 10 -13.56 -15.54 -16.89
N PHE A 11 -12.57 -16.36 -16.55
CA PHE A 11 -11.20 -15.90 -16.41
C PHE A 11 -10.66 -15.31 -17.70
N GLY A 12 -10.87 -15.98 -18.85
CA GLY A 12 -10.43 -15.50 -20.16
C GLY A 12 -11.03 -14.14 -20.55
N LYS A 13 -12.35 -13.93 -20.25
CA LYS A 13 -13.03 -12.66 -20.55
C LYS A 13 -12.69 -11.54 -19.56
N ALA A 14 -12.63 -11.85 -18.26
CA ALA A 14 -12.43 -10.86 -17.21
C ALA A 14 -11.00 -10.34 -17.14
N THR A 15 -10.03 -11.07 -17.69
CA THR A 15 -8.61 -10.83 -17.44
C THR A 15 -7.86 -10.08 -18.54
N ALA A 16 -8.53 -9.72 -19.64
CA ALA A 16 -7.89 -9.04 -20.79
C ALA A 16 -7.05 -7.81 -20.37
N ASP A 17 -7.53 -7.04 -19.37
CA ASP A 17 -6.90 -5.82 -18.89
C ASP A 17 -6.25 -5.95 -17.51
N TRP A 18 -6.18 -7.16 -16.94
CA TRP A 18 -5.69 -7.32 -15.58
C TRP A 18 -4.17 -7.42 -15.52
N LYS A 19 -3.59 -6.78 -14.49
CA LYS A 19 -2.15 -6.85 -14.22
C LYS A 19 -1.73 -8.26 -13.80
N GLU A 20 -0.51 -8.65 -14.16
CA GLU A 20 0.05 -9.98 -13.88
C GLU A 20 -0.06 -10.36 -12.37
N SER A 21 0.16 -9.42 -11.46
CA SER A 21 0.01 -9.66 -10.00
C SER A 21 -1.43 -9.99 -9.60
N THR A 22 -2.42 -9.42 -10.29
CA THR A 22 -3.84 -9.72 -10.07
C THR A 22 -4.19 -11.09 -10.64
N LEU A 23 -3.78 -11.36 -11.87
CA LEU A 23 -3.94 -12.66 -12.53
C LEU A 23 -3.38 -13.80 -11.66
N ALA A 24 -2.18 -13.62 -11.13
CA ALA A 24 -1.54 -14.61 -10.28
C ALA A 24 -2.36 -14.94 -9.01
N LYS A 25 -3.01 -13.93 -8.41
CA LYS A 25 -3.88 -14.13 -7.23
C LYS A 25 -5.13 -14.93 -7.57
N TYR A 26 -5.79 -14.59 -8.68
CA TYR A 26 -6.99 -15.29 -9.12
C TYR A 26 -6.67 -16.72 -9.59
N ARG A 27 -5.59 -16.93 -10.36
CA ARG A 27 -5.12 -18.26 -10.75
C ARG A 27 -4.81 -19.13 -9.52
N ALA A 28 -4.17 -18.56 -8.50
CA ALA A 28 -3.88 -19.27 -7.27
C ALA A 28 -5.17 -19.64 -6.50
N LEU A 29 -6.16 -18.76 -6.44
CA LEU A 29 -7.45 -19.02 -5.82
C LEU A 29 -8.21 -20.12 -6.56
N LEU A 30 -8.33 -19.98 -7.88
CA LEU A 30 -8.97 -21.00 -8.73
C LEU A 30 -8.35 -22.36 -8.52
N ARG A 31 -7.04 -22.49 -8.75
CA ARG A 31 -6.35 -23.79 -8.70
C ARG A 31 -6.34 -24.41 -7.31
N LYS A 32 -6.21 -23.62 -6.25
CA LYS A 32 -6.01 -24.16 -4.90
C LYS A 32 -7.31 -24.35 -4.11
N ARG A 33 -8.39 -23.68 -4.51
CA ARG A 33 -9.63 -23.64 -3.72
C ARG A 33 -10.89 -23.88 -4.54
N LEU A 34 -11.15 -23.06 -5.57
CA LEU A 34 -12.45 -23.13 -6.25
C LEU A 34 -12.57 -24.36 -7.14
N LEU A 35 -11.55 -24.70 -7.92
CA LEU A 35 -11.59 -25.91 -8.76
C LEU A 35 -11.60 -27.21 -7.97
N PRO A 36 -10.83 -27.37 -6.87
CA PRO A 36 -10.97 -28.55 -6.02
C PRO A 36 -12.35 -28.73 -5.39
N ALA A 37 -13.01 -27.61 -5.05
CA ALA A 37 -14.35 -27.66 -4.43
C ALA A 37 -15.49 -27.82 -5.42
N PHE A 38 -15.45 -27.12 -6.55
CA PHE A 38 -16.60 -27.00 -7.46
C PHE A 38 -16.32 -27.50 -8.88
N GLY A 39 -15.05 -27.73 -9.28
CA GLY A 39 -14.66 -27.98 -10.67
C GLY A 39 -15.44 -29.10 -11.37
N GLY A 40 -15.73 -30.18 -10.67
CA GLY A 40 -16.48 -31.31 -11.18
C GLY A 40 -18.01 -31.14 -11.18
N MET A 41 -18.54 -30.10 -10.54
CA MET A 41 -19.98 -29.85 -10.42
C MET A 41 -20.52 -29.16 -11.67
N GLU A 42 -21.76 -29.42 -12.00
CA GLU A 42 -22.49 -28.56 -12.96
C GLU A 42 -22.81 -27.23 -12.28
N ALA A 43 -22.54 -26.09 -12.97
CA ALA A 43 -22.73 -24.77 -12.38
C ALA A 43 -24.17 -24.53 -11.92
N GLU A 44 -25.15 -25.04 -12.68
CA GLU A 44 -26.58 -24.99 -12.37
C GLU A 44 -26.95 -25.82 -11.13
N GLY A 45 -26.14 -26.80 -10.77
CA GLY A 45 -26.32 -27.66 -9.60
C GLY A 45 -25.72 -27.10 -8.30
N ILE A 46 -24.94 -26.02 -8.40
CA ILE A 46 -24.34 -25.40 -7.20
C ILE A 46 -25.40 -24.58 -6.47
N GLY A 47 -25.77 -25.05 -5.27
CA GLY A 47 -26.76 -24.39 -4.43
C GLY A 47 -26.17 -23.56 -3.29
N THR A 48 -27.04 -22.86 -2.56
CA THR A 48 -26.67 -22.08 -1.35
C THR A 48 -25.97 -22.95 -0.28
N GLY A 49 -26.35 -24.24 -0.17
CA GLY A 49 -25.70 -25.21 0.73
C GLY A 49 -24.23 -25.39 0.40
N ASP A 50 -23.91 -25.63 -0.87
CA ASP A 50 -22.53 -25.84 -1.33
C ASP A 50 -21.64 -24.61 -1.08
N VAL A 51 -22.19 -23.40 -1.33
CA VAL A 51 -21.51 -22.13 -1.08
C VAL A 51 -21.25 -21.94 0.42
N ARG A 52 -22.20 -22.32 1.28
CA ARG A 52 -22.06 -22.24 2.74
C ARG A 52 -21.02 -23.24 3.25
N ASP A 53 -21.09 -24.49 2.83
CA ASP A 53 -20.14 -25.54 3.17
C ASP A 53 -18.72 -25.17 2.77
N PHE A 54 -18.54 -24.63 1.57
CA PHE A 54 -17.24 -24.09 1.13
C PHE A 54 -16.73 -22.98 2.04
N ALA A 55 -17.59 -22.01 2.41
CA ALA A 55 -17.21 -20.91 3.29
C ALA A 55 -16.83 -21.38 4.71
N GLU A 56 -17.50 -22.40 5.23
CA GLU A 56 -17.30 -22.90 6.59
C GLU A 56 -16.14 -23.89 6.69
N ARG A 57 -15.98 -24.78 5.72
CA ARG A 57 -14.95 -25.83 5.75
C ARG A 57 -13.64 -25.39 5.13
N GLU A 58 -13.68 -24.87 3.89
CA GLU A 58 -12.49 -24.54 3.13
C GLU A 58 -11.89 -23.17 3.48
N LEU A 59 -12.70 -22.24 3.96
CA LEU A 59 -12.26 -20.87 4.25
C LEU A 59 -12.23 -20.56 5.76
N SER A 60 -12.49 -21.51 6.66
CA SER A 60 -12.57 -21.28 8.11
C SER A 60 -11.31 -20.64 8.71
N GLY A 61 -10.13 -21.08 8.29
CA GLY A 61 -8.82 -20.57 8.76
C GLY A 61 -8.33 -19.29 8.06
N PHE A 62 -9.14 -18.69 7.19
CA PHE A 62 -8.71 -17.52 6.40
C PHE A 62 -9.12 -16.21 7.05
N SER A 63 -8.34 -15.15 6.77
CA SER A 63 -8.72 -13.80 7.15
C SER A 63 -10.05 -13.40 6.47
N ILE A 64 -10.80 -12.50 7.10
CA ILE A 64 -12.06 -11.98 6.56
C ILE A 64 -11.89 -11.44 5.13
N SER A 65 -10.78 -10.76 4.84
CA SER A 65 -10.49 -10.24 3.49
C SER A 65 -10.25 -11.35 2.47
N ALA A 66 -9.56 -12.42 2.85
CA ALA A 66 -9.33 -13.57 1.98
C ALA A 66 -10.62 -14.36 1.72
N ARG A 67 -11.47 -14.53 2.74
CA ARG A 67 -12.80 -15.14 2.61
C ARG A 67 -13.68 -14.34 1.65
N ARG A 68 -13.73 -13.00 1.81
CA ARG A 68 -14.48 -12.12 0.90
C ARG A 68 -13.98 -12.22 -0.53
N PHE A 69 -12.66 -12.22 -0.72
CA PHE A 69 -12.07 -12.37 -2.05
C PHE A 69 -12.48 -13.68 -2.71
N ALA A 70 -12.43 -14.80 -1.98
CA ALA A 70 -12.83 -16.11 -2.50
C ALA A 70 -14.33 -16.16 -2.85
N LEU A 71 -15.20 -15.73 -1.94
CA LEU A 71 -16.66 -15.72 -2.16
C LEU A 71 -17.09 -14.76 -3.27
N SER A 72 -16.47 -13.57 -3.34
CA SER A 72 -16.72 -12.62 -4.43
C SER A 72 -16.31 -13.18 -5.78
N THR A 73 -15.18 -13.91 -5.85
CA THR A 73 -14.74 -14.55 -7.09
C THR A 73 -15.69 -15.67 -7.50
N LEU A 74 -16.11 -16.52 -6.56
CA LEU A 74 -17.11 -17.56 -6.81
C LEU A 74 -18.43 -16.96 -7.33
N SER A 75 -18.89 -15.89 -6.66
CA SER A 75 -20.11 -15.17 -7.08
C SER A 75 -20.01 -14.62 -8.50
N GLN A 76 -18.85 -14.04 -8.87
CA GLN A 76 -18.63 -13.51 -10.23
C GLN A 76 -18.65 -14.62 -11.29
N ILE A 77 -18.05 -15.77 -11.00
CA ILE A 77 -18.04 -16.91 -11.91
C ILE A 77 -19.47 -17.46 -12.10
N LEU A 78 -20.22 -17.64 -11.02
CA LEU A 78 -21.59 -18.12 -11.07
C LEU A 78 -22.52 -17.10 -11.74
N GLN A 79 -22.38 -15.83 -11.47
CA GLN A 79 -23.14 -14.76 -12.15
C GLN A 79 -22.87 -14.72 -13.66
N PHE A 80 -21.64 -15.03 -14.06
CA PHE A 80 -21.26 -15.10 -15.48
C PHE A 80 -21.85 -16.31 -16.20
N SER A 81 -22.03 -17.43 -15.50
CA SER A 81 -22.38 -18.73 -16.09
C SER A 81 -23.83 -19.16 -15.93
N LEU A 82 -24.56 -18.58 -14.97
CA LEU A 82 -25.92 -18.96 -14.65
C LEU A 82 -26.94 -17.99 -15.25
N PRO A 83 -28.16 -18.48 -15.57
CA PRO A 83 -29.31 -17.61 -15.78
C PRO A 83 -29.56 -16.70 -14.57
N ALA A 84 -30.01 -15.49 -14.82
CA ALA A 84 -30.18 -14.48 -13.77
C ALA A 84 -31.08 -14.92 -12.60
N GLU A 85 -32.10 -15.73 -12.91
CA GLU A 85 -33.04 -16.28 -11.93
C GLU A 85 -32.37 -17.25 -10.98
N LEU A 86 -31.58 -18.19 -11.51
CA LEU A 86 -30.82 -19.15 -10.68
C LEU A 86 -29.78 -18.46 -9.84
N PHE A 87 -29.05 -17.48 -10.39
CA PHE A 87 -28.07 -16.72 -9.64
C PHE A 87 -28.70 -15.91 -8.49
N ARG A 88 -29.88 -15.30 -8.72
CA ARG A 88 -30.60 -14.54 -7.66
C ARG A 88 -31.08 -15.42 -6.52
N ALA A 89 -31.31 -16.70 -6.75
CA ALA A 89 -31.70 -17.67 -5.72
C ALA A 89 -30.52 -18.09 -4.83
N LEU A 90 -29.27 -17.78 -5.22
CA LEU A 90 -28.09 -18.12 -4.43
C LEU A 90 -27.82 -17.11 -3.31
N GLU A 91 -27.69 -17.61 -2.11
CA GLU A 91 -27.26 -16.81 -0.96
C GLU A 91 -25.76 -17.01 -0.68
N PHE A 92 -25.04 -15.92 -0.66
CA PHE A 92 -23.62 -15.92 -0.29
C PHE A 92 -23.44 -15.50 1.19
N PRO A 93 -22.69 -16.27 1.99
CA PRO A 93 -22.40 -15.88 3.35
C PRO A 93 -21.75 -14.50 3.41
N LYS A 94 -22.28 -13.61 4.25
CA LYS A 94 -21.67 -12.32 4.51
C LYS A 94 -20.30 -12.58 5.11
N GLY A 95 -19.23 -12.27 4.41
CA GLY A 95 -17.83 -12.55 4.79
C GLY A 95 -17.34 -11.85 6.07
N GLY A 96 -18.23 -11.52 7.00
CA GLY A 96 -17.94 -10.81 8.25
C GLY A 96 -17.68 -9.32 8.05
N LYS A 97 -17.87 -8.51 9.06
CA LYS A 97 -17.42 -7.11 9.05
C LYS A 97 -15.91 -7.11 9.27
N VAL A 98 -15.14 -6.71 8.26
CA VAL A 98 -13.76 -6.29 8.51
C VAL A 98 -13.89 -5.13 9.48
N ARG A 99 -13.55 -5.33 10.76
CA ARG A 99 -13.27 -4.18 11.61
C ARG A 99 -12.13 -3.45 10.89
N LYS A 100 -12.41 -2.28 10.34
CA LYS A 100 -11.37 -1.33 9.96
C LYS A 100 -10.67 -1.01 11.28
N GLY A 101 -9.66 -1.80 11.67
CA GLY A 101 -8.77 -1.42 12.73
C GLY A 101 -8.23 -0.05 12.34
N LYS A 102 -8.15 0.89 13.29
CA LYS A 102 -7.32 2.09 13.07
C LYS A 102 -6.03 1.58 12.48
N ALA A 103 -5.68 2.07 11.28
CA ALA A 103 -4.38 1.75 10.70
C ALA A 103 -3.36 2.09 11.80
N ASP A 104 -2.65 1.06 12.27
CA ASP A 104 -1.79 1.19 13.45
C ASP A 104 -0.60 2.09 13.06
N SER A 105 -0.75 3.39 13.27
CA SER A 105 0.33 4.36 13.10
C SER A 105 1.25 4.32 14.34
N LEU A 106 2.52 4.62 14.15
CA LEU A 106 3.42 4.89 15.25
C LEU A 106 3.01 6.20 15.92
N LEU A 107 3.09 6.26 17.24
CA LEU A 107 2.93 7.51 17.98
C LEU A 107 4.06 8.48 17.62
N PRO A 108 3.90 9.81 17.78
CA PRO A 108 4.95 10.78 17.48
C PRO A 108 6.28 10.46 18.18
N GLY A 109 6.23 10.06 19.47
CA GLY A 109 7.42 9.64 20.23
C GLY A 109 8.07 8.35 19.69
N GLU A 110 7.25 7.37 19.27
CA GLU A 110 7.73 6.13 18.65
C GLU A 110 8.41 6.42 17.30
N LEU A 111 7.81 7.28 16.47
CA LEU A 111 8.40 7.69 15.19
C LEU A 111 9.73 8.40 15.41
N ALA A 112 9.80 9.34 16.35
CA ALA A 112 11.04 10.05 16.69
C ALA A 112 12.15 9.09 17.20
N ALA A 113 11.79 8.11 18.03
CA ALA A 113 12.73 7.09 18.49
C ALA A 113 13.23 6.20 17.34
N LEU A 114 12.35 5.81 16.43
CA LEU A 114 12.72 5.04 15.24
C LEU A 114 13.65 5.84 14.31
N ILE A 115 13.34 7.11 14.04
CA ILE A 115 14.20 7.98 13.23
C ILE A 115 15.60 8.06 13.84
N ARG A 116 15.72 8.31 15.16
CA ARG A 116 17.04 8.31 15.85
C ARG A 116 17.77 6.97 15.71
N ALA A 117 17.06 5.85 15.81
CA ALA A 117 17.65 4.52 15.65
C ALA A 117 18.14 4.26 14.21
N LEU A 118 17.43 4.79 13.19
CA LEU A 118 17.82 4.71 11.80
C LEU A 118 19.04 5.58 11.50
N GLU A 119 19.05 6.83 11.98
CA GLU A 119 20.16 7.77 11.80
C GLU A 119 21.43 7.34 12.56
N GLY A 120 21.26 6.81 13.76
CA GLY A 120 22.36 6.29 14.57
C GLY A 120 22.89 4.92 14.13
N ASN A 121 22.44 4.39 12.98
CA ASN A 121 22.88 3.08 12.54
C ASN A 121 24.35 3.08 12.10
N LYS A 122 25.17 2.33 12.83
CA LYS A 122 26.60 2.12 12.53
C LYS A 122 26.89 0.81 11.80
N ASN A 123 25.85 0.02 11.48
CA ASN A 123 26.02 -1.28 10.82
C ASN A 123 25.99 -1.12 9.29
N PRO A 124 27.14 -1.28 8.60
CA PRO A 124 27.20 -1.08 7.14
C PRO A 124 26.26 -2.02 6.38
N LYS A 125 25.97 -3.23 6.91
CA LYS A 125 25.03 -4.17 6.28
C LYS A 125 23.57 -3.66 6.29
N ARG A 126 23.26 -2.64 7.08
CA ARG A 126 21.91 -2.05 7.19
C ARG A 126 21.85 -0.60 6.77
N GLU A 127 22.96 -0.01 6.38
CA GLU A 127 23.05 1.42 6.04
C GLU A 127 22.04 1.80 4.95
N ASN A 128 22.11 1.17 3.79
CA ASN A 128 21.16 1.42 2.71
C ASN A 128 19.70 1.14 3.12
N THR A 129 19.47 0.17 4.03
CA THR A 129 18.14 -0.06 4.58
C THR A 129 17.66 1.10 5.43
N ALA A 130 18.53 1.66 6.28
CA ALA A 130 18.18 2.80 7.12
C ALA A 130 17.77 4.02 6.26
N HIS A 131 18.51 4.32 5.19
CA HIS A 131 18.19 5.41 4.27
C HIS A 131 16.86 5.20 3.54
N VAL A 132 16.60 3.98 3.04
CA VAL A 132 15.32 3.65 2.41
C VAL A 132 14.16 3.81 3.39
N LEU A 133 14.33 3.38 4.65
CA LEU A 133 13.30 3.51 5.68
C LEU A 133 13.05 4.96 6.08
N LEU A 134 14.12 5.78 6.19
CA LEU A 134 13.98 7.22 6.41
C LEU A 134 13.23 7.88 5.26
N LEU A 135 13.59 7.56 4.02
CA LEU A 135 12.90 8.09 2.85
C LEU A 135 11.39 7.75 2.89
N ILE A 136 11.04 6.50 3.20
CA ILE A 136 9.63 6.08 3.35
C ILE A 136 8.95 6.84 4.50
N ALA A 137 9.64 7.03 5.63
CA ALA A 137 9.08 7.72 6.79
C ALA A 137 8.76 9.20 6.51
N PHE A 138 9.58 9.87 5.69
CA PHE A 138 9.42 11.28 5.37
C PHE A 138 8.59 11.58 4.12
N THR A 139 8.38 10.61 3.24
CA THR A 139 7.65 10.81 1.97
C THR A 139 6.36 10.01 1.89
N GLY A 140 6.18 9.03 2.74
CA GLY A 140 5.04 8.12 2.71
C GLY A 140 4.97 7.22 1.47
N MET A 141 6.03 7.11 0.65
CA MET A 141 6.05 6.23 -0.53
C MET A 141 5.88 4.76 -0.16
N ARG A 142 5.45 3.94 -1.11
CA ARG A 142 5.32 2.49 -0.90
C ARG A 142 6.69 1.82 -0.90
N LEU A 143 6.84 0.72 -0.14
CA LEU A 143 8.09 -0.06 -0.14
C LEU A 143 8.55 -0.47 -1.55
N GLY A 144 7.63 -0.93 -2.38
CA GLY A 144 7.95 -1.31 -3.76
C GLY A 144 8.41 -0.12 -4.62
N GLU A 145 7.85 1.07 -4.40
CA GLU A 145 8.29 2.31 -5.04
C GLU A 145 9.72 2.66 -4.59
N ALA A 146 9.99 2.67 -3.29
CA ALA A 146 11.32 2.94 -2.74
C ALA A 146 12.38 1.93 -3.22
N CYS A 147 12.01 0.66 -3.39
CA CYS A 147 12.91 -0.37 -3.93
C CYS A 147 13.15 -0.25 -5.44
N ALA A 148 12.28 0.47 -6.14
CA ALA A 148 12.41 0.69 -7.59
C ALA A 148 13.27 1.91 -7.94
N LEU A 149 13.54 2.80 -6.96
CA LEU A 149 14.28 4.04 -7.19
C LEU A 149 15.73 3.78 -7.61
N ARG A 150 16.19 4.62 -8.53
CA ARG A 150 17.57 4.78 -8.96
C ARG A 150 18.10 6.13 -8.54
N LEU A 151 19.40 6.34 -8.58
CA LEU A 151 20.00 7.63 -8.27
C LEU A 151 19.60 8.71 -9.28
N SER A 152 19.34 8.34 -10.54
CA SER A 152 18.81 9.24 -11.59
C SER A 152 17.38 9.73 -11.32
N ASP A 153 16.64 9.14 -10.39
CA ASP A 153 15.29 9.60 -10.03
C ASP A 153 15.30 10.80 -9.09
N PHE A 154 16.48 11.21 -8.58
CA PHE A 154 16.63 12.32 -7.64
C PHE A 154 17.09 13.59 -8.35
N ASP A 155 16.34 14.67 -8.19
CA ASP A 155 16.75 16.03 -8.57
C ASP A 155 17.35 16.72 -7.34
N PHE A 156 18.68 16.80 -7.30
CA PHE A 156 19.44 17.40 -6.19
C PHE A 156 19.44 18.94 -6.21
N VAL A 157 18.96 19.57 -7.29
CA VAL A 157 18.80 21.02 -7.39
C VAL A 157 17.44 21.42 -6.80
N ARG A 158 16.38 20.69 -7.19
CA ARG A 158 15.01 20.94 -6.71
C ARG A 158 14.69 20.20 -5.40
N ASN A 159 15.60 19.35 -4.94
CA ASN A 159 15.42 18.52 -3.76
C ASN A 159 14.18 17.63 -3.84
N THR A 160 13.98 16.95 -4.97
CA THR A 160 12.82 16.12 -5.23
C THR A 160 13.21 14.70 -5.66
N VAL A 161 12.26 13.77 -5.58
CA VAL A 161 12.35 12.42 -6.13
C VAL A 161 11.16 12.14 -7.03
N ARG A 162 11.41 11.60 -8.22
CA ARG A 162 10.39 11.13 -9.15
C ARG A 162 10.09 9.68 -8.91
N ILE A 163 8.83 9.36 -8.64
CA ILE A 163 8.32 8.00 -8.50
C ILE A 163 7.60 7.63 -9.79
N HIS A 164 8.08 6.61 -10.49
CA HIS A 164 7.51 6.17 -11.77
C HIS A 164 7.35 4.65 -11.87
N ALA A 165 7.93 3.90 -10.92
CA ALA A 165 7.96 2.45 -10.96
C ALA A 165 7.76 1.83 -9.57
N THR A 166 7.50 0.54 -9.54
CA THR A 166 7.42 -0.27 -8.32
C THR A 166 8.09 -1.62 -8.53
N LEU A 167 8.80 -2.11 -7.51
CA LEU A 167 9.38 -3.45 -7.50
C LEU A 167 8.40 -4.41 -6.81
N GLU A 168 7.87 -5.36 -7.55
CA GLU A 168 6.94 -6.38 -7.03
C GLU A 168 7.52 -7.78 -7.18
N ARG A 169 7.17 -8.67 -6.23
CA ARG A 169 7.51 -10.09 -6.31
C ARG A 169 6.37 -10.85 -6.96
N LEU A 170 6.62 -11.39 -8.16
CA LEU A 170 5.63 -12.13 -8.94
C LEU A 170 5.99 -13.61 -9.04
N PRO A 171 4.99 -14.51 -9.15
CA PRO A 171 5.23 -15.90 -9.50
C PRO A 171 5.92 -16.01 -10.86
N VAL A 172 6.89 -16.90 -10.97
CA VAL A 172 7.47 -17.27 -12.26
C VAL A 172 6.66 -18.46 -12.77
N GLU A 173 6.07 -18.34 -13.95
CA GLU A 173 5.44 -19.46 -14.63
C GLU A 173 6.53 -20.48 -15.00
N ASN A 174 6.52 -21.65 -14.36
CA ASN A 174 7.40 -22.73 -14.74
C ASN A 174 6.87 -23.35 -16.03
N GLY A 175 7.58 -23.17 -17.13
CA GLY A 175 7.43 -24.02 -18.29
C GLY A 175 7.76 -25.47 -17.92
N GLY A 176 6.78 -26.38 -18.09
CA GLY A 176 6.96 -27.82 -18.13
C GLY A 176 7.12 -28.52 -16.78
N THR A 177 6.19 -29.40 -16.50
CA THR A 177 6.30 -30.50 -15.54
C THR A 177 7.28 -31.55 -16.07
N ALA A 178 8.47 -31.64 -15.49
CA ALA A 178 9.27 -32.83 -15.55
C ALA A 178 9.61 -33.25 -14.12
N GLY A 179 9.02 -34.38 -13.69
CA GLY A 179 9.39 -35.12 -12.48
C GLY A 179 8.76 -34.65 -11.18
N GLY A 180 7.84 -35.39 -10.71
CA GLY A 180 7.15 -35.65 -9.42
C GLY A 180 7.53 -34.99 -8.09
N ALA A 181 8.39 -34.01 -8.02
CA ALA A 181 8.73 -33.32 -6.78
C ALA A 181 7.94 -32.00 -6.66
N LYS A 182 7.25 -31.80 -5.51
CA LYS A 182 6.60 -30.52 -5.15
C LYS A 182 7.62 -29.38 -5.16
N ARG A 183 7.89 -28.78 -6.31
CA ARG A 183 8.73 -27.58 -6.39
C ARG A 183 8.00 -26.39 -5.76
N LYS A 184 8.64 -25.74 -4.77
CA LYS A 184 8.19 -24.42 -4.25
C LYS A 184 7.98 -23.49 -5.42
N ALA A 185 6.81 -22.84 -5.50
CA ALA A 185 6.53 -21.84 -6.52
C ALA A 185 7.67 -20.81 -6.54
N ARG A 186 8.40 -20.74 -7.63
CA ARG A 186 9.47 -19.76 -7.81
C ARG A 186 8.83 -18.39 -7.99
N THR A 187 9.35 -17.38 -7.30
CA THR A 187 8.96 -15.99 -7.47
C THR A 187 10.18 -15.19 -7.86
N ALA A 188 10.00 -14.19 -8.72
CA ALA A 188 11.04 -13.24 -9.09
C ALA A 188 10.62 -11.82 -8.77
N LEU A 189 11.58 -10.95 -8.51
CA LEU A 189 11.36 -9.51 -8.43
C LEU A 189 11.25 -8.97 -9.86
N ARG A 190 10.20 -8.18 -10.11
CA ARG A 190 9.99 -7.51 -11.39
C ARG A 190 9.74 -6.03 -11.14
N LEU A 191 10.40 -5.21 -11.93
CA LEU A 191 10.14 -3.78 -12.01
C LEU A 191 8.91 -3.58 -12.88
N LEU A 192 7.92 -2.91 -12.34
CA LEU A 192 6.66 -2.60 -13.02
C LEU A 192 6.47 -1.08 -13.06
N PRO A 193 5.88 -0.54 -14.12
CA PRO A 193 5.50 0.88 -14.17
C PRO A 193 4.47 1.20 -13.07
N ALA A 194 4.31 2.46 -12.75
CA ALA A 194 3.28 2.91 -11.82
C ALA A 194 1.89 2.40 -12.25
N LYS A 195 1.08 1.98 -11.27
CA LYS A 195 -0.23 1.33 -11.55
C LYS A 195 -1.26 2.27 -12.17
N THR A 196 -1.12 3.57 -11.93
CA THR A 196 -2.05 4.62 -12.37
C THR A 196 -1.26 5.88 -12.69
N ALA A 197 -1.83 6.80 -13.43
CA ALA A 197 -1.24 8.12 -13.68
C ALA A 197 -0.92 8.85 -12.36
N SER A 198 -1.77 8.73 -11.34
CA SER A 198 -1.52 9.27 -10.00
C SER A 198 -0.38 8.57 -9.24
N GLY A 199 0.07 7.41 -9.71
CA GLY A 199 1.24 6.71 -9.17
C GLY A 199 2.55 7.33 -9.61
N GLU A 200 2.58 7.98 -10.78
CA GLU A 200 3.72 8.77 -11.25
C GLU A 200 3.63 10.17 -10.66
N ARG A 201 4.62 10.53 -9.86
CA ARG A 201 4.61 11.78 -9.11
C ARG A 201 6.00 12.19 -8.66
N GLU A 202 6.17 13.47 -8.41
CA GLU A 202 7.38 14.06 -7.82
C GLU A 202 7.07 14.43 -6.36
N ILE A 203 8.00 14.12 -5.45
CA ILE A 203 7.85 14.37 -4.02
C ILE A 203 9.07 15.14 -3.52
N PRO A 204 8.88 16.26 -2.79
CA PRO A 204 9.98 16.95 -2.12
C PRO A 204 10.64 16.04 -1.06
N ILE A 205 11.96 16.13 -0.95
CA ILE A 205 12.76 15.39 0.02
C ILE A 205 13.34 16.38 1.03
N PRO A 206 13.21 16.11 2.33
CA PRO A 206 13.85 16.93 3.34
C PRO A 206 15.36 17.00 3.14
N GLU A 207 15.94 18.19 3.27
CA GLU A 207 17.38 18.45 3.06
C GLU A 207 18.28 17.51 3.86
N LYS A 208 17.86 17.17 5.07
CA LYS A 208 18.55 16.22 5.95
C LYS A 208 18.84 14.86 5.30
N LEU A 209 17.99 14.40 4.36
CA LEU A 209 18.20 13.11 3.67
C LEU A 209 19.08 13.25 2.43
N LEU A 210 19.26 14.45 1.92
CA LEU A 210 19.94 14.69 0.64
C LEU A 210 21.45 14.51 0.75
N ALA A 211 22.08 14.84 1.88
CA ALA A 211 23.52 14.74 2.05
C ALA A 211 24.03 13.33 1.68
N ARG A 212 23.44 12.31 2.28
CA ARG A 212 23.82 10.91 1.99
C ARG A 212 23.45 10.46 0.57
N LEU A 213 22.32 10.91 0.04
CA LEU A 213 21.93 10.61 -1.33
C LEU A 213 22.90 11.23 -2.36
N LYS A 214 23.41 12.45 -2.08
CA LYS A 214 24.43 13.11 -2.90
C LYS A 214 25.75 12.35 -2.85
N GLU A 215 26.19 11.89 -1.69
CA GLU A 215 27.39 11.04 -1.55
C GLU A 215 27.23 9.75 -2.38
N MET A 216 26.08 9.06 -2.25
CA MET A 216 25.81 7.86 -3.04
C MET A 216 25.82 8.15 -4.55
N ALA A 217 25.28 9.28 -4.98
CA ALA A 217 25.25 9.68 -6.38
C ALA A 217 26.65 10.06 -6.91
N ALA A 218 27.54 10.56 -6.06
CA ALA A 218 28.92 10.85 -6.44
C ALA A 218 29.77 9.56 -6.61
N GLU A 219 29.43 8.51 -5.86
CA GLU A 219 30.20 7.25 -5.85
C GLU A 219 29.65 6.20 -6.84
N ASN A 220 28.46 6.38 -7.38
CA ASN A 220 27.77 5.38 -8.20
C ASN A 220 27.21 5.98 -9.47
N PRO A 221 27.04 5.17 -10.55
CA PRO A 221 26.41 5.65 -11.78
C PRO A 221 24.93 6.03 -11.54
N PRO A 222 24.37 6.96 -12.35
CA PRO A 222 22.99 7.42 -12.19
C PRO A 222 21.94 6.29 -12.21
N GLU A 223 22.23 5.23 -12.96
CA GLU A 223 21.33 4.07 -13.07
C GLU A 223 21.41 3.09 -11.89
N ALA A 224 22.33 3.34 -10.95
CA ALA A 224 22.47 2.48 -9.77
C ALA A 224 21.17 2.52 -8.92
N PRO A 225 20.66 1.36 -8.49
CA PRO A 225 19.49 1.32 -7.64
C PRO A 225 19.82 1.89 -6.25
N LEU A 226 18.87 2.61 -5.66
CA LEU A 226 18.98 3.11 -4.29
C LEU A 226 19.26 1.95 -3.29
N THR A 227 18.73 0.78 -3.56
CA THR A 227 18.98 -0.44 -2.79
C THR A 227 18.93 -1.68 -3.67
N THR A 228 19.87 -2.59 -3.44
CA THR A 228 19.86 -3.94 -4.04
C THR A 228 19.16 -4.97 -3.15
N ARG A 229 18.64 -4.54 -2.00
CA ARG A 229 18.01 -5.42 -1.02
C ARG A 229 16.60 -5.82 -1.44
N ASP A 230 16.31 -7.10 -1.27
CA ASP A 230 14.96 -7.63 -1.40
C ASP A 230 14.00 -6.97 -0.39
N PRO A 231 12.77 -6.62 -0.77
CA PRO A 231 11.78 -6.03 0.13
C PRO A 231 11.56 -6.82 1.44
N ARG A 232 11.68 -8.15 1.40
CA ARG A 232 11.59 -9.00 2.59
C ARG A 232 12.78 -8.78 3.53
N THR A 233 13.98 -8.57 3.00
CA THR A 233 15.17 -8.25 3.79
C THR A 233 15.01 -6.89 4.47
N LEU A 234 14.48 -5.89 3.76
CA LEU A 234 14.17 -4.58 4.33
C LEU A 234 13.15 -4.71 5.48
N GLN A 235 12.11 -5.52 5.32
CA GLN A 235 11.12 -5.78 6.38
C GLN A 235 11.76 -6.44 7.61
N ASN A 236 12.68 -7.39 7.43
CA ASN A 236 13.39 -8.02 8.54
C ASN A 236 14.33 -7.03 9.26
N HIS A 237 14.99 -6.15 8.51
CA HIS A 237 15.82 -5.09 9.11
C HIS A 237 14.95 -4.07 9.84
N PHE A 238 13.79 -3.71 9.30
CA PHE A 238 12.84 -2.80 9.96
C PHE A 238 12.44 -3.32 11.35
N LYS A 239 12.13 -4.61 11.49
CA LYS A 239 11.85 -5.22 12.80
C LYS A 239 13.02 -5.06 13.80
N LYS A 240 14.27 -5.10 13.31
CA LYS A 240 15.45 -4.87 14.17
C LYS A 240 15.57 -3.41 14.59
N PHE A 241 15.23 -2.46 13.73
CA PHE A 241 15.20 -1.03 14.07
C PHE A 241 14.06 -0.70 15.05
N LEU A 242 12.87 -1.31 14.91
CA LEU A 242 11.80 -1.18 15.89
C LEU A 242 12.26 -1.64 17.29
N LYS A 243 12.91 -2.80 17.35
CA LYS A 243 13.47 -3.31 18.61
C LYS A 243 14.53 -2.38 19.19
N ALA A 244 15.43 -1.84 18.37
CA ALA A 244 16.45 -0.90 18.78
C ALA A 244 15.86 0.45 19.28
N ALA A 245 14.71 0.85 18.73
CA ALA A 245 13.95 2.02 19.16
C ALA A 245 13.05 1.77 20.39
N GLY A 246 13.03 0.56 20.95
CA GLY A 246 12.19 0.21 22.10
C GLY A 246 10.71 0.05 21.75
N ILE A 247 10.37 -0.15 20.46
CA ILE A 247 8.98 -0.26 19.99
C ILE A 247 8.59 -1.73 19.95
N SER A 248 7.64 -2.11 20.81
CA SER A 248 7.11 -3.49 20.92
C SER A 248 5.96 -3.77 19.97
N LYS A 249 5.38 -2.74 19.35
CA LYS A 249 4.26 -2.85 18.40
C LYS A 249 4.64 -3.72 17.20
N ASP A 250 3.78 -4.65 16.79
CA ASP A 250 3.95 -5.41 15.54
C ASP A 250 3.64 -4.52 14.35
N ALA A 251 4.67 -3.78 13.90
CA ALA A 251 4.59 -2.85 12.78
C ALA A 251 5.31 -3.41 11.55
N HIS A 252 4.80 -3.05 10.39
CA HIS A 252 5.39 -3.35 9.09
C HIS A 252 5.87 -2.05 8.42
N ILE A 253 6.71 -2.14 7.39
CA ILE A 253 7.18 -0.93 6.69
C ILE A 253 5.99 -0.09 6.17
N HIS A 254 4.88 -0.72 5.79
CA HIS A 254 3.67 0.02 5.38
C HIS A 254 3.07 0.88 6.52
N THR A 255 3.36 0.53 7.78
CA THR A 255 2.99 1.35 8.95
C THR A 255 3.66 2.74 8.89
N LEU A 256 4.88 2.87 8.34
CA LEU A 256 5.53 4.18 8.15
C LEU A 256 4.70 5.09 7.24
N ARG A 257 4.17 4.55 6.15
CA ARG A 257 3.29 5.30 5.26
C ARG A 257 1.98 5.71 5.95
N HIS A 258 1.40 4.83 6.76
CA HIS A 258 0.22 5.16 7.57
C HIS A 258 0.55 6.24 8.60
N THR A 259 1.71 6.15 9.24
CA THR A 259 2.22 7.13 10.19
C THR A 259 2.42 8.49 9.54
N PHE A 260 3.09 8.53 8.38
CA PHE A 260 3.26 9.74 7.59
C PHE A 260 1.91 10.40 7.29
N ALA A 261 0.96 9.64 6.73
CA ALA A 261 -0.34 10.16 6.37
C ALA A 261 -1.13 10.68 7.57
N THR A 262 -1.15 9.93 8.67
CA THR A 262 -1.88 10.32 9.90
C THR A 262 -1.29 11.58 10.51
N HIS A 263 0.04 11.65 10.61
CA HIS A 263 0.69 12.81 11.22
C HIS A 263 0.67 14.04 10.32
N SER A 264 0.78 13.88 8.99
CA SER A 264 0.61 15.00 8.06
C SER A 264 -0.77 15.65 8.19
N LEU A 265 -1.84 14.86 8.25
CA LEU A 265 -3.19 15.38 8.48
C LEU A 265 -3.31 16.04 9.87
N SER A 266 -2.71 15.43 10.90
CA SER A 266 -2.71 16.02 12.24
C SER A 266 -1.91 17.33 12.31
N ALA A 267 -0.91 17.48 11.43
CA ALA A 267 -0.12 18.70 11.29
C ALA A 267 -0.80 19.78 10.42
N GLY A 268 -1.97 19.46 9.83
CA GLY A 268 -2.75 20.43 9.05
C GLY A 268 -2.58 20.33 7.53
N ALA A 269 -1.94 19.27 7.03
CA ALA A 269 -1.86 19.05 5.58
C ALA A 269 -3.26 18.89 4.99
N ASP A 270 -3.51 19.52 3.83
CA ASP A 270 -4.75 19.31 3.11
C ASP A 270 -4.84 17.91 2.50
N LEU A 271 -6.08 17.40 2.41
CA LEU A 271 -6.33 16.04 1.99
C LEU A 271 -5.93 15.77 0.52
N LYS A 272 -6.08 16.78 -0.36
CA LYS A 272 -5.80 16.65 -1.79
C LYS A 272 -4.29 16.54 -2.01
N THR A 273 -3.51 17.43 -1.40
CA THR A 273 -2.05 17.41 -1.42
C THR A 273 -1.50 16.10 -0.82
N LEU A 274 -2.02 15.67 0.33
CA LEU A 274 -1.61 14.40 0.92
C LEU A 274 -1.93 13.21 0.02
N SER A 275 -3.14 13.17 -0.57
CA SER A 275 -3.53 12.10 -1.50
C SER A 275 -2.64 12.04 -2.74
N ALA A 276 -2.30 13.21 -3.30
CA ALA A 276 -1.37 13.33 -4.42
C ALA A 276 0.03 12.86 -4.04
N THR A 277 0.57 13.30 -2.91
CA THR A 277 1.88 12.87 -2.39
C THR A 277 1.94 11.36 -2.18
N LEU A 278 0.88 10.77 -1.65
CA LEU A 278 0.78 9.33 -1.48
C LEU A 278 0.55 8.56 -2.80
N GLY A 279 0.09 9.21 -3.85
CA GLY A 279 -0.25 8.55 -5.11
C GLY A 279 -1.47 7.63 -4.96
N HIS A 280 -2.54 8.12 -4.32
CA HIS A 280 -3.83 7.46 -4.29
C HIS A 280 -4.63 7.84 -5.53
N ALA A 281 -5.21 6.85 -6.22
CA ALA A 281 -6.06 7.09 -7.39
C ALA A 281 -7.35 7.83 -7.03
N SER A 282 -7.76 7.80 -5.75
CA SER A 282 -8.94 8.48 -5.22
C SER A 282 -8.65 9.03 -3.83
N THR A 283 -9.06 10.28 -3.60
CA THR A 283 -9.02 10.93 -2.28
C THR A 283 -9.89 10.20 -1.26
N HIS A 284 -10.91 9.47 -1.72
CA HIS A 284 -11.76 8.62 -0.86
C HIS A 284 -10.92 7.57 -0.10
N THR A 285 -9.86 7.03 -0.73
CA THR A 285 -8.95 6.10 -0.05
C THR A 285 -8.23 6.77 1.13
N THR A 286 -7.84 8.04 0.98
CA THR A 286 -7.20 8.80 2.06
C THR A 286 -8.21 9.15 3.15
N LEU A 287 -9.42 9.58 2.77
CA LEU A 287 -10.53 9.84 3.70
C LEU A 287 -10.85 8.60 4.54
N ASP A 288 -11.11 7.48 3.92
CA ASP A 288 -11.52 6.24 4.58
C ASP A 288 -10.48 5.68 5.56
N LEU A 289 -9.20 5.89 5.26
CA LEU A 289 -8.11 5.30 6.04
C LEU A 289 -7.61 6.22 7.16
N TYR A 290 -7.64 7.54 6.96
CA TYR A 290 -6.92 8.47 7.83
C TYR A 290 -7.78 9.55 8.46
N VAL A 291 -8.96 9.87 7.91
CA VAL A 291 -9.81 10.93 8.44
C VAL A 291 -10.76 10.39 9.50
N HIS A 292 -10.31 10.42 10.74
CA HIS A 292 -11.18 10.28 11.92
C HIS A 292 -11.16 11.61 12.66
N PRO A 293 -12.19 12.47 12.50
CA PRO A 293 -12.23 13.76 13.16
C PRO A 293 -12.21 13.57 14.67
N THR A 294 -11.11 13.97 15.30
CA THR A 294 -10.96 13.99 16.75
C THR A 294 -11.56 15.30 17.31
N PHE A 295 -11.89 15.32 18.58
CA PHE A 295 -12.33 16.56 19.23
C PHE A 295 -11.24 17.65 19.11
N GLU A 296 -9.99 17.27 19.25
CA GLU A 296 -8.86 18.17 19.11
C GLU A 296 -8.72 18.75 17.69
N SER A 297 -8.93 17.96 16.64
CA SER A 297 -8.93 18.48 15.27
C SER A 297 -10.07 19.47 15.00
N LYS A 298 -11.24 19.25 15.61
CA LYS A 298 -12.37 20.20 15.55
C LYS A 298 -12.06 21.51 16.26
N ARG A 299 -11.39 21.43 17.42
CA ARG A 299 -10.96 22.61 18.18
C ARG A 299 -9.93 23.43 17.40
N ARG A 300 -8.94 22.79 16.80
CA ARG A 300 -7.94 23.46 15.93
C ARG A 300 -8.59 24.16 14.75
N LEU A 301 -9.57 23.53 14.11
CA LEU A 301 -10.32 24.15 13.01
C LEU A 301 -11.04 25.44 13.49
N GLN A 302 -11.71 25.40 14.64
CA GLN A 302 -12.38 26.57 15.20
C GLN A 302 -11.39 27.68 15.54
N GLU A 303 -10.24 27.33 16.12
CA GLU A 303 -9.22 28.31 16.46
C GLU A 303 -8.59 28.94 15.21
N ALA A 304 -8.28 28.14 14.19
CA ALA A 304 -7.78 28.64 12.92
C ALA A 304 -8.78 29.59 12.25
N PHE A 305 -10.07 29.24 12.27
CA PHE A 305 -11.12 30.09 11.73
C PHE A 305 -11.29 31.39 12.53
N ARG A 306 -11.19 31.31 13.86
CA ARG A 306 -11.21 32.51 14.74
C ARG A 306 -10.06 33.47 14.42
N LEU A 307 -8.83 32.92 14.23
CA LEU A 307 -7.68 33.72 13.87
C LEU A 307 -7.80 34.32 12.47
N PHE A 308 -8.37 33.57 11.52
CA PHE A 308 -8.67 34.05 10.18
C PHE A 308 -9.58 35.27 10.19
N ILE A 309 -10.66 35.22 10.96
CA ILE A 309 -11.61 36.36 11.08
C ILE A 309 -10.97 37.55 11.82
N ALA A 310 -10.16 37.27 12.86
CA ALA A 310 -9.53 38.32 13.67
C ALA A 310 -8.43 39.08 12.91
N HIS A 311 -7.83 38.48 11.88
CA HIS A 311 -6.70 39.02 11.16
C HIS A 311 -6.82 38.82 9.63
N PRO A 312 -7.88 39.37 9.00
CA PRO A 312 -8.13 39.17 7.58
C PRO A 312 -7.00 39.73 6.68
N GLU A 313 -6.25 40.71 7.18
CA GLU A 313 -5.09 41.30 6.49
C GLU A 313 -3.92 40.34 6.28
N LYS A 314 -3.82 39.29 7.11
CA LYS A 314 -2.74 38.27 7.01
C LYS A 314 -3.01 37.20 5.93
N TRP A 315 -4.22 37.20 5.38
CA TRP A 315 -4.69 36.18 4.44
C TRP A 315 -4.96 36.84 3.08
N GLY A 316 -3.95 37.36 2.44
CA GLY A 316 -4.03 38.12 1.20
C GLY A 316 -5.11 37.67 0.19
N ARG A 317 -5.58 38.55 -0.66
CA ARG A 317 -6.60 38.29 -1.69
C ARG A 317 -6.15 37.09 -2.54
N GLN A 318 -7.06 36.15 -2.78
CA GLN A 318 -6.90 35.11 -3.78
C GLN A 318 -6.69 35.74 -5.15
N GLY A 319 -5.48 35.72 -5.63
CA GLY A 319 -5.06 36.20 -6.95
C GLY A 319 -3.56 36.12 -6.99
N ASP A 320 -3.06 35.16 -7.74
CA ASP A 320 -1.70 34.99 -8.21
C ASP A 320 -0.59 35.06 -7.14
N ASP A 321 0.08 33.93 -6.88
CA ASP A 321 1.30 33.79 -6.07
C ASP A 321 1.20 33.98 -4.56
N ALA A 322 0.17 33.45 -3.93
CA ALA A 322 0.13 33.36 -2.47
C ALA A 322 1.14 32.31 -1.97
N ASP A 323 2.31 32.80 -1.54
CA ASP A 323 3.27 32.03 -0.77
C ASP A 323 2.66 31.66 0.60
N TRP A 324 2.10 30.46 0.69
CA TRP A 324 1.54 29.88 1.89
C TRP A 324 2.63 29.38 2.87
N GLY A 325 3.93 29.65 2.57
CA GLY A 325 5.08 29.05 3.25
C GLY A 325 5.42 29.66 4.60
N GLU A 326 5.15 30.93 4.87
CA GLU A 326 5.69 31.60 6.07
C GLU A 326 4.73 31.68 7.27
N GLY A 327 3.45 31.44 7.13
CA GLY A 327 2.46 31.61 8.20
C GLY A 327 2.31 30.43 9.16
N PHE A 328 2.63 29.21 8.75
CA PHE A 328 2.42 28.00 9.53
C PHE A 328 3.70 27.35 10.11
N GLY A 329 4.89 27.89 9.78
CA GLY A 329 6.19 27.30 10.15
C GLY A 329 6.83 27.82 11.41
N LYS A 330 6.32 28.88 12.06
CA LYS A 330 6.93 29.48 13.27
C LYS A 330 5.96 29.56 14.45
N GLY A 331 5.17 28.53 14.66
CA GLY A 331 4.42 28.34 15.90
C GLY A 331 5.33 27.73 16.95
N ARG A 332 5.69 28.47 18.01
CA ARG A 332 6.34 27.93 19.22
C ARG A 332 5.53 26.74 19.75
N PRO A 333 6.17 25.71 20.33
CA PRO A 333 5.44 24.66 21.01
C PRO A 333 4.60 25.31 22.12
N PHE A 334 3.33 25.02 22.13
CA PHE A 334 2.44 25.42 23.20
C PHE A 334 2.92 24.79 24.51
N GLY A 335 3.19 25.65 25.51
CA GLY A 335 3.38 25.25 26.88
C GLY A 335 2.12 24.66 27.50
#